data_3c44cbccd4bcbd89457a1084b8809454
#
_entry.id   3c44cbccd4bcbd89457a1084b8809454
#
_cell.length_a   1.000
_cell.length_b   1.000
_cell.length_c   1.000
_cell.angle_alpha   90.00
_cell.angle_beta   90.00
_cell.angle_gamma   90.00
#
_symmetry.space_group_name_H-M   'P 1'
#
loop_
_entity.id
_entity.type
_entity.pdbx_description
1 polymer ?
#
loop_
_entity_poly.entity_id
_entity_poly.type
_entity_poly.pdbx_seq_one_letter_code
_entity_poly.pdbx_strand_id
1 'polypeptide(L)'
;MNIIAIFISPLIALITGMFFLGISRKIMARLQWRYGPPIIQPVIDVIRSFSQMSISHGSLFDFGIILSLTGSFVLTLFLPIGELYVFTSGGLIAFIYLMLLGPLGIALSGAAAANPNSSIGCLLYTSDAADE
;
A
#
# COMPACT_ATOMS: atom_id res chain seq x y z
N MET A 1 11.30 23.31 -5.92
CA MET A 1 11.21 21.86 -5.70
C MET A 1 12.11 21.52 -4.54
N ASN A 2 11.54 21.23 -3.38
CA ASN A 2 12.32 20.95 -2.17
C ASN A 2 12.77 19.49 -2.20
N ILE A 3 14.07 19.26 -2.45
CA ILE A 3 14.65 17.90 -2.47
C ILE A 3 14.38 17.16 -1.16
N ILE A 4 14.34 17.88 -0.05
CA ILE A 4 14.03 17.36 1.28
C ILE A 4 12.60 16.79 1.32
N ALA A 5 11.63 17.42 0.65
CA ALA A 5 10.25 16.97 0.60
C ALA A 5 10.10 15.60 -0.08
N ILE A 6 10.94 15.28 -1.06
CA ILE A 6 10.91 13.99 -1.78
C ILE A 6 11.18 12.81 -0.84
N PHE A 7 12.02 13.00 0.17
CA PHE A 7 12.36 11.94 1.13
C PHE A 7 11.46 11.94 2.37
N ILE A 8 11.10 13.13 2.86
CA ILE A 8 10.33 13.27 4.08
C ILE A 8 8.85 12.92 3.85
N SER A 9 8.27 13.32 2.72
CA SER A 9 6.85 13.07 2.42
C SER A 9 6.49 11.57 2.42
N PRO A 10 7.20 10.67 1.72
CA PRO A 10 6.91 9.24 1.78
C PRO A 10 7.12 8.63 3.17
N LEU A 11 8.11 9.12 3.92
CA LEU A 11 8.38 8.63 5.27
C LEU A 11 7.23 8.96 6.22
N ILE A 12 6.75 10.20 6.21
CA ILE A 12 5.60 10.62 7.01
C ILE A 12 4.35 9.85 6.60
N ALA A 13 4.10 9.71 5.29
CA ALA A 13 2.96 8.96 4.78
C ALA A 13 2.99 7.49 5.22
N LEU A 14 4.16 6.86 5.22
CA LEU A 14 4.35 5.49 5.66
C LEU A 14 4.06 5.34 7.16
N ILE A 15 4.60 6.23 8.00
CA ILE A 15 4.39 6.19 9.45
C ILE A 15 2.91 6.42 9.78
N THR A 16 2.29 7.45 9.22
CA THR A 16 0.88 7.76 9.46
C THR A 16 -0.03 6.66 8.95
N GLY A 17 0.26 6.08 7.78
CA GLY A 17 -0.47 4.96 7.21
C GLY A 17 -0.42 3.71 8.09
N MET A 18 0.75 3.35 8.64
CA MET A 18 0.90 2.22 9.56
C MET A 18 0.08 2.41 10.84
N PHE A 19 0.12 3.61 11.43
CA PHE A 19 -0.69 3.92 12.62
C PHE A 19 -2.19 3.85 12.31
N PHE A 20 -2.63 4.43 11.21
CA PHE A 20 -4.03 4.40 10.80
C PHE A 20 -4.51 2.96 10.56
N LEU A 21 -3.71 2.14 9.89
CA LEU A 21 -4.01 0.73 9.67
C LEU A 21 -4.12 -0.06 10.99
N GLY A 22 -3.22 0.21 11.95
CA GLY A 22 -3.25 -0.42 13.27
C GLY A 22 -4.52 -0.06 14.06
N ILE A 23 -4.92 1.22 14.02
CA ILE A 23 -6.14 1.72 14.68
C ILE A 23 -7.38 1.10 14.01
N SER A 24 -7.46 1.10 12.68
CA SER A 24 -8.58 0.53 11.94
C SER A 24 -8.78 -0.94 12.25
N ARG A 25 -7.73 -1.75 12.23
CA ARG A 25 -7.79 -3.17 12.60
C ARG A 25 -8.28 -3.38 14.03
N LYS A 26 -7.86 -2.53 14.97
CA LYS A 26 -8.31 -2.61 16.36
C LYS A 26 -9.78 -2.24 16.52
N ILE A 27 -10.26 -1.21 15.81
CA ILE A 27 -11.66 -0.80 15.82
C ILE A 27 -12.52 -1.91 15.22
N MET A 28 -12.15 -2.45 14.06
CA MET A 28 -12.89 -3.55 13.42
C MET A 28 -12.98 -4.79 14.31
N ALA A 29 -11.88 -5.17 14.97
CA ALA A 29 -11.90 -6.29 15.91
C ALA A 29 -12.86 -6.04 17.10
N ARG A 30 -12.90 -4.80 17.62
CA ARG A 30 -13.83 -4.42 18.69
C ARG A 30 -15.29 -4.48 18.26
N LEU A 31 -15.60 -4.03 17.04
CA LEU A 31 -16.94 -4.14 16.46
C LEU A 31 -17.38 -5.59 16.28
N GLN A 32 -16.45 -6.50 16.02
CA GLN A 32 -16.68 -7.94 15.90
C GLN A 32 -16.63 -8.69 17.25
N TRP A 33 -16.60 -7.97 18.39
CA TRP A 33 -16.50 -8.57 19.73
C TRP A 33 -15.27 -9.47 19.91
N ARG A 34 -14.15 -9.15 19.24
CA ARG A 34 -12.89 -9.87 19.33
C ARG A 34 -11.79 -9.01 19.93
N TYR A 35 -10.85 -9.63 20.61
CA TYR A 35 -9.61 -8.96 21.01
C TYR A 35 -8.76 -8.72 19.76
N GLY A 36 -8.62 -7.45 19.36
CA GLY A 36 -7.82 -7.06 18.21
C GLY A 36 -6.32 -7.07 18.49
N PRO A 37 -5.49 -7.14 17.44
CA PRO A 37 -4.04 -7.04 17.56
C PRO A 37 -3.63 -5.67 18.14
N PRO A 38 -2.41 -5.57 18.72
CA PRO A 38 -1.88 -4.29 19.19
C PRO A 38 -1.73 -3.30 18.02
N ILE A 39 -1.85 -2.00 18.31
CA ILE A 39 -1.75 -0.94 17.29
C ILE A 39 -0.41 -0.95 16.55
N ILE A 40 0.66 -1.43 17.21
CA ILE A 40 2.02 -1.51 16.68
C ILE A 40 2.21 -2.71 15.74
N GLN A 41 1.24 -3.61 15.64
CA GLN A 41 1.35 -4.82 14.81
C GLN A 41 1.78 -4.54 13.36
N PRO A 42 1.24 -3.54 12.64
CA PRO A 42 1.68 -3.26 11.27
C PRO A 42 3.17 -2.92 11.15
N VAL A 43 3.74 -2.25 12.15
CA VAL A 43 5.17 -1.92 12.19
C VAL A 43 6.01 -3.19 12.35
N ILE A 44 5.59 -4.09 13.25
CA ILE A 44 6.25 -5.38 13.48
C ILE A 44 6.18 -6.23 12.22
N ASP A 45 5.04 -6.26 11.53
CA ASP A 45 4.83 -7.01 10.30
C ASP A 45 5.76 -6.52 9.18
N VAL A 46 5.96 -5.21 9.05
CA VAL A 46 6.89 -4.60 8.09
C VAL A 46 8.34 -5.01 8.41
N ILE A 47 8.77 -4.86 9.67
CA ILE A 47 10.13 -5.25 10.09
C ILE A 47 10.36 -6.75 9.84
N ARG A 48 9.39 -7.58 10.17
CA ARG A 48 9.45 -9.03 9.94
C ARG A 48 9.56 -9.36 8.46
N SER A 49 8.83 -8.66 7.60
CA SER A 49 8.88 -8.85 6.14
C SER A 49 10.26 -8.53 5.57
N PHE A 50 10.94 -7.51 6.10
CA PHE A 50 12.32 -7.19 5.68
C PHE A 50 13.34 -8.28 6.04
N SER A 51 13.10 -9.08 7.08
CA SER A 51 14.01 -10.15 7.48
C SER A 51 13.73 -11.48 6.77
N GLN A 52 12.65 -11.58 5.99
CA GLN A 52 12.32 -12.80 5.24
C GLN A 52 12.96 -12.77 3.86
N MET A 53 13.68 -13.85 3.52
CA MET A 53 14.12 -14.07 2.14
C MET A 53 12.94 -14.54 1.31
N SER A 54 12.59 -13.77 0.27
CA SER A 54 11.58 -14.17 -0.71
C SER A 54 12.25 -14.77 -1.95
N ILE A 55 11.64 -15.82 -2.48
CA ILE A 55 12.03 -16.38 -3.77
C ILE A 55 11.17 -15.70 -4.82
N SER A 56 11.79 -15.16 -5.88
CA SER A 56 11.07 -14.60 -7.02
C SER A 56 10.20 -15.66 -7.69
N HIS A 57 8.92 -15.33 -7.91
CA HIS A 57 7.94 -16.23 -8.54
C HIS A 57 7.83 -16.00 -10.05
N GLY A 58 8.78 -15.28 -10.65
CA GLY A 58 8.82 -14.99 -12.08
C GLY A 58 8.80 -13.51 -12.40
N SER A 59 9.11 -13.17 -13.65
CA SER A 59 9.24 -11.77 -14.11
C SER A 59 7.92 -10.98 -14.01
N LEU A 60 6.78 -11.62 -14.22
CA LEU A 60 5.47 -10.97 -14.13
C LEU A 60 5.12 -10.60 -12.68
N PHE A 61 5.50 -11.46 -11.72
CA PHE A 61 5.35 -11.19 -10.30
C PHE A 61 6.19 -9.98 -9.86
N ASP A 62 7.47 -9.97 -10.25
CA ASP A 62 8.39 -8.87 -9.93
C ASP A 62 7.94 -7.55 -10.55
N PHE A 63 7.43 -7.59 -11.80
CA PHE A 63 6.85 -6.43 -12.47
C PHE A 63 5.66 -5.85 -11.70
N GLY A 64 4.75 -6.70 -11.20
CA GLY A 64 3.61 -6.28 -10.41
C GLY A 64 4.03 -5.58 -9.09
N ILE A 65 5.05 -6.11 -8.41
CA ILE A 65 5.59 -5.49 -7.19
C ILE A 65 6.22 -4.14 -7.48
N ILE A 66 7.04 -4.04 -8.53
CA ILE A 66 7.68 -2.79 -8.92
C ILE A 66 6.62 -1.74 -9.28
N LEU A 67 5.59 -2.14 -10.03
CA LEU A 67 4.47 -1.25 -10.40
C LEU A 67 3.74 -0.73 -9.16
N SER A 68 3.47 -1.60 -8.18
CA SER A 68 2.80 -1.23 -6.93
C SER A 68 3.66 -0.27 -6.10
N LEU A 69 4.94 -0.56 -5.94
CA LEU A 69 5.85 0.29 -5.16
C LEU A 69 6.04 1.66 -5.81
N THR A 70 6.27 1.69 -7.13
CA THR A 70 6.44 2.96 -7.85
C THR A 70 5.16 3.78 -7.85
N GLY A 71 4.00 3.17 -8.07
CA GLY A 71 2.70 3.84 -8.02
C GLY A 71 2.42 4.44 -6.65
N SER A 72 2.65 3.67 -5.57
CA SER A 72 2.47 4.16 -4.20
C SER A 72 3.45 5.27 -3.85
N PHE A 73 4.71 5.17 -4.26
CA PHE A 73 5.72 6.19 -4.03
C PHE A 73 5.35 7.51 -4.73
N VAL A 74 5.00 7.44 -6.01
CA VAL A 74 4.59 8.63 -6.78
C VAL A 74 3.35 9.26 -6.18
N LEU A 75 2.36 8.45 -5.72
CA LEU A 75 1.16 8.95 -5.05
C LEU A 75 1.51 9.79 -3.81
N THR A 76 2.48 9.36 -3.00
CA THR A 76 2.90 10.11 -1.80
C THR A 76 3.54 11.46 -2.13
N LEU A 77 4.15 11.60 -3.31
CA LEU A 77 4.72 12.87 -3.77
C LEU A 77 3.65 13.88 -4.22
N PHE A 78 2.46 13.39 -4.61
CA PHE A 78 1.32 14.24 -4.92
C PHE A 78 0.54 14.70 -3.68
N LEU A 79 0.79 14.08 -2.52
CA LEU A 79 0.11 14.45 -1.29
C LEU A 79 0.70 15.74 -0.72
N PRO A 80 -0.07 16.83 -0.60
CA PRO A 80 0.42 18.05 0.04
C PRO A 80 0.45 17.84 1.56
N ILE A 81 1.63 17.65 2.12
CA ILE A 81 1.82 17.57 3.57
C ILE A 81 2.29 18.94 4.06
N GLY A 82 1.36 19.83 4.39
CA GLY A 82 1.65 21.20 4.79
C GLY A 82 2.33 22.00 3.67
N GLU A 83 3.48 22.57 3.96
CA GLU A 83 4.31 23.31 2.98
C GLU A 83 5.20 22.38 2.12
N LEU A 84 5.22 21.09 2.43
CA LEU A 84 6.02 20.09 1.73
C LEU A 84 5.21 19.50 0.58
N TYR A 85 5.26 20.12 -0.58
CA TYR A 85 4.69 19.59 -1.80
C TYR A 85 5.75 19.50 -2.91
N VAL A 86 5.67 18.45 -3.70
CA VAL A 86 6.58 18.25 -4.86
C VAL A 86 5.87 18.67 -6.14
N PHE A 87 4.60 18.33 -6.28
CA PHE A 87 3.78 18.67 -7.44
C PHE A 87 2.56 19.51 -7.02
N THR A 88 2.49 20.74 -7.51
CA THR A 88 1.40 21.68 -7.22
C THR A 88 0.19 21.58 -8.15
N SER A 89 0.34 20.98 -9.32
CA SER A 89 -0.69 21.01 -10.37
C SER A 89 -1.12 19.61 -10.85
N GLY A 90 -1.10 18.63 -9.96
CA GLY A 90 -1.71 17.33 -10.24
C GLY A 90 -3.23 17.46 -10.20
N GLY A 91 -3.89 17.31 -11.35
CA GLY A 91 -5.34 17.26 -11.37
C GLY A 91 -5.90 16.09 -10.55
N LEU A 92 -7.10 16.23 -9.99
CA LEU A 92 -7.81 15.19 -9.25
C LEU A 92 -7.83 13.85 -10.02
N ILE A 93 -7.94 13.92 -11.34
CA ILE A 93 -7.94 12.76 -12.23
C ILE A 93 -6.62 11.99 -12.14
N ALA A 94 -5.48 12.69 -12.19
CA ALA A 94 -4.16 12.05 -12.07
C ALA A 94 -3.99 11.38 -10.70
N PHE A 95 -4.48 12.01 -9.64
CA PHE A 95 -4.44 11.44 -8.29
C PHE A 95 -5.25 10.13 -8.20
N ILE A 96 -6.46 10.09 -8.78
CA ILE A 96 -7.30 8.88 -8.81
C ILE A 96 -6.60 7.75 -9.58
N TYR A 97 -6.03 8.03 -10.75
CA TYR A 97 -5.29 7.01 -11.52
C TYR A 97 -4.06 6.48 -10.76
N LEU A 98 -3.31 7.35 -10.09
CA LEU A 98 -2.17 6.92 -9.27
C LEU A 98 -2.59 6.07 -8.08
N MET A 99 -3.74 6.38 -7.46
CA MET A 99 -4.29 5.60 -6.36
C MET A 99 -4.67 4.17 -6.78
N LEU A 100 -5.04 3.96 -8.05
CA LEU A 100 -5.35 2.64 -8.61
C LEU A 100 -4.11 1.81 -8.93
N LEU A 101 -2.96 2.45 -9.21
CA LEU A 101 -1.74 1.73 -9.61
C LEU A 101 -1.20 0.80 -8.51
N GLY A 102 -1.29 1.19 -7.25
CA GLY A 102 -0.85 0.38 -6.12
C GLY A 102 -1.59 -0.96 -6.02
N PRO A 103 -2.91 -0.96 -5.83
CA PRO A 103 -3.73 -2.17 -5.80
C PRO A 103 -3.64 -3.00 -7.07
N LEU A 104 -3.59 -2.37 -8.24
CA LEU A 104 -3.45 -3.06 -9.53
C LEU A 104 -2.12 -3.83 -9.63
N GLY A 105 -1.02 -3.24 -9.16
CA GLY A 105 0.28 -3.92 -9.12
C GLY A 105 0.26 -5.14 -8.19
N ILE A 106 -0.38 -5.03 -7.01
CA ILE A 106 -0.54 -6.15 -6.07
C ILE A 106 -1.44 -7.24 -6.67
N ALA A 107 -2.54 -6.87 -7.31
CA ALA A 107 -3.44 -7.82 -7.96
C ALA A 107 -2.71 -8.59 -9.09
N LEU A 108 -1.91 -7.90 -9.89
CA LEU A 108 -1.12 -8.51 -10.96
C LEU A 108 -0.08 -9.49 -10.40
N SER A 109 0.65 -9.11 -9.35
CA SER A 109 1.62 -10.00 -8.70
C SER A 109 0.95 -11.19 -8.04
N GLY A 110 -0.20 -11.00 -7.38
CA GLY A 110 -0.99 -12.07 -6.78
C GLY A 110 -1.54 -13.06 -7.80
N ALA A 111 -1.99 -12.58 -8.97
CA ALA A 111 -2.45 -13.42 -10.06
C ALA A 111 -1.30 -14.20 -10.72
N ALA A 112 -0.11 -13.60 -10.78
CA ALA A 112 1.10 -14.23 -11.32
C ALA A 112 1.75 -15.23 -10.36
N ALA A 113 1.42 -15.15 -9.06
CA ALA A 113 1.92 -16.11 -8.08
C ALA A 113 1.36 -17.52 -8.38
N ALA A 114 2.22 -18.52 -8.37
CA ALA A 114 1.85 -19.92 -8.65
C ALA A 114 0.98 -20.55 -7.53
N ASN A 115 0.48 -19.76 -6.60
CA ASN A 115 -0.33 -20.21 -5.48
C ASN A 115 -1.80 -19.82 -5.70
N PRO A 116 -2.73 -20.80 -5.85
CA PRO A 116 -4.14 -20.52 -6.09
C PRO A 116 -4.81 -19.68 -4.98
N ASN A 117 -4.37 -19.84 -3.73
CA ASN A 117 -4.90 -19.05 -2.62
C ASN A 117 -4.54 -17.57 -2.72
N SER A 118 -3.35 -17.25 -3.25
CA SER A 118 -2.91 -15.87 -3.46
C SER A 118 -3.70 -15.21 -4.59
N SER A 119 -3.92 -15.90 -5.70
CA SER A 119 -4.66 -15.37 -6.84
C SER A 119 -6.13 -15.15 -6.51
N ILE A 120 -6.78 -16.09 -5.82
CA ILE A 120 -8.18 -15.96 -5.39
C ILE A 120 -8.31 -14.82 -4.36
N GLY A 121 -7.40 -14.73 -3.38
CA GLY A 121 -7.43 -13.66 -2.38
C GLY A 121 -7.29 -12.26 -3.00
N CYS A 122 -6.40 -12.09 -3.97
CA CYS A 122 -6.24 -10.82 -4.68
C CYS A 122 -7.45 -10.48 -5.55
N LEU A 123 -8.04 -11.48 -6.24
CA LEU A 123 -9.23 -11.27 -7.07
C LEU A 123 -10.45 -10.91 -6.21
N LEU A 124 -10.66 -11.58 -5.07
CA LEU A 124 -11.74 -11.24 -4.16
C LEU A 124 -11.58 -9.83 -3.59
N TYR A 125 -10.37 -9.45 -3.19
CA TYR A 125 -10.11 -8.11 -2.67
C TYR A 125 -10.38 -7.02 -3.72
N THR A 126 -10.04 -7.26 -4.98
CA THR A 126 -10.32 -6.31 -6.07
C THR A 126 -11.80 -6.29 -6.46
N SER A 127 -12.52 -7.42 -6.38
CA SER A 127 -13.95 -7.47 -6.66
C SER A 127 -14.78 -6.79 -5.58
N ASP A 128 -14.47 -7.01 -4.29
CA ASP A 128 -15.15 -6.35 -3.18
C ASP A 128 -15.01 -4.82 -3.25
N ALA A 129 -13.84 -4.33 -3.69
CA ALA A 129 -13.63 -2.91 -3.91
C ALA A 129 -14.39 -2.33 -5.12
N ALA A 130 -14.87 -3.18 -6.04
CA ALA A 130 -15.65 -2.76 -7.19
C ALA A 130 -17.17 -2.77 -6.94
N ASP A 131 -17.62 -3.49 -5.90
CA ASP A 131 -19.05 -3.63 -5.54
C ASP A 131 -19.50 -2.56 -4.52
N GLU A 132 -18.59 -1.78 -3.93
CA GLU A 132 -18.88 -0.61 -3.07
C GLU A 132 -18.85 0.70 -3.87
#